data_b8280049ee8373c1aee8b5dc060eb575
#
_entry.id   b8280049ee8373c1aee8b5dc060eb575
#
_cell.length_a   1.000
_cell.length_b   1.000
_cell.length_c   1.000
_cell.angle_alpha   90.00
_cell.angle_beta   90.00
_cell.angle_gamma   90.00
#
_symmetry.space_group_name_H-M   'P 1'
#
loop_
_entity.id
_entity.type
_entity.pdbx_description
1 polymer ?
#
loop_
_entity_poly.entity_id
_entity_poly.type
_entity_poly.pdbx_seq_one_letter_code
_entity_poly.pdbx_strand_id
1 'polypeptide(L)'
;RSIIYYPSYFFLIFLSIRALGFDVKKFNFKNDLKELKITEEDSEEIELSLNFQTYKTKRNLRRFARELKYYYLENKIIIYLIVVILVVFLGFVIYKNTEKLRYTYKENKTFSSSGMTYKIMDSLITNVDLKGNIIDENKYYIVIRFEVKNTSRNDSRINYNNFKLYYNKNYVYPSLNKGNYFLDYGDPYMNDVISVSTTKTYIMAYEIDKKYKGEKFEVVLYQGESTKSESFLAKTTTVKLNPVQYIDVKRVRNAKINETISFSGTSLKESSLNIKSVLITNRYEYQYECGYKTDKYKCMDVVVAGASYQNKSTLIVMDYDLVLDKTTSSFQNINDANAFATNFMEVEYILDGKTKKANVKYANPSREINKLILETTSEINEASEINLLVTIRNREYTIKLK
;
A
#
# COMPACT_ATOMS: atom_id res chain seq x y z
N ARG A 1 -10.88 11.75 28.30
CA ARG A 1 -10.73 11.27 29.72
C ARG A 1 -9.31 11.40 30.27
N SER A 2 -8.28 11.62 29.48
CA SER A 2 -6.86 11.69 29.95
C SER A 2 -6.44 13.06 30.53
N ILE A 3 -7.12 14.15 30.19
CA ILE A 3 -6.71 15.53 30.62
C ILE A 3 -6.90 15.78 32.11
N ILE A 4 -7.79 15.04 32.77
CA ILE A 4 -8.08 15.23 34.23
C ILE A 4 -7.03 14.56 35.09
N TYR A 5 -6.28 13.58 34.62
CA TYR A 5 -5.28 12.85 35.43
C TYR A 5 -3.97 13.63 35.64
N TYR A 6 -3.56 14.46 34.68
CA TYR A 6 -2.29 15.22 34.79
C TYR A 6 -2.28 16.24 35.94
N PRO A 7 -3.34 17.06 36.14
CA PRO A 7 -3.40 17.96 37.29
C PRO A 7 -3.38 17.25 38.64
N SER A 8 -4.01 16.06 38.74
CA SER A 8 -4.06 15.28 39.97
C SER A 8 -2.69 14.74 40.37
N TYR A 9 -1.88 14.29 39.43
CA TYR A 9 -0.52 13.85 39.70
C TYR A 9 0.38 15.02 40.13
N PHE A 10 0.23 16.18 39.49
CA PHE A 10 0.95 17.40 39.87
C PHE A 10 0.60 17.85 41.30
N PHE A 11 -0.67 17.77 41.66
CA PHE A 11 -1.15 18.10 42.99
C PHE A 11 -0.66 17.09 44.05
N LEU A 12 -0.63 15.82 43.74
CA LEU A 12 -0.08 14.75 44.61
C LEU A 12 1.41 14.94 44.83
N ILE A 13 2.20 15.26 43.81
CA ILE A 13 3.63 15.56 43.94
C ILE A 13 3.84 16.79 44.83
N PHE A 14 3.05 17.85 44.63
CA PHE A 14 3.13 19.06 45.45
C PHE A 14 2.78 18.79 46.95
N LEU A 15 1.73 18.00 47.19
CA LEU A 15 1.35 17.57 48.56
C LEU A 15 2.42 16.69 49.19
N SER A 16 3.06 15.79 48.43
CA SER A 16 4.14 14.93 48.94
C SER A 16 5.37 15.75 49.29
N ILE A 17 5.74 16.75 48.49
CA ILE A 17 6.83 17.67 48.82
C ILE A 17 6.53 18.48 50.08
N ARG A 18 5.28 18.93 50.25
CA ARG A 18 4.83 19.60 51.47
C ARG A 18 4.82 18.69 52.70
N ALA A 19 4.42 17.43 52.55
CA ALA A 19 4.40 16.44 53.63
C ALA A 19 5.82 16.08 54.09
N LEU A 20 6.83 16.19 53.24
CA LEU A 20 8.26 16.03 53.53
C LEU A 20 8.86 17.23 54.31
N GLY A 21 8.03 18.23 54.72
CA GLY A 21 8.48 19.34 55.55
C GLY A 21 8.99 20.57 54.77
N PHE A 22 8.80 20.60 53.46
CA PHE A 22 9.13 21.78 52.66
C PHE A 22 8.03 22.84 52.76
N ASP A 23 8.14 23.71 53.73
CA ASP A 23 7.23 24.87 53.88
C ASP A 23 7.93 26.13 53.43
N VAL A 24 7.59 26.59 52.21
CA VAL A 24 8.13 27.81 51.62
C VAL A 24 7.88 29.05 52.46
N LYS A 25 6.98 29.02 53.43
CA LYS A 25 6.71 30.15 54.32
C LYS A 25 7.63 30.27 55.51
N LYS A 26 8.46 29.28 55.83
CA LYS A 26 9.38 29.31 56.99
C LYS A 26 10.75 29.89 56.67
N PHE A 27 11.07 30.21 55.40
CA PHE A 27 12.31 30.86 55.03
C PHE A 27 12.28 32.34 55.43
N ASN A 28 12.95 32.68 56.52
CA ASN A 28 13.03 34.05 57.02
C ASN A 28 14.39 34.63 56.67
N PHE A 29 14.52 35.14 55.44
CA PHE A 29 15.72 35.72 54.84
C PHE A 29 16.34 36.84 55.64
N LYS A 30 15.60 37.51 56.54
CA LYS A 30 16.11 38.57 57.40
C LYS A 30 17.04 38.07 58.51
N ASN A 31 16.88 36.85 59.00
CA ASN A 31 17.75 36.26 59.99
C ASN A 31 19.07 35.78 59.39
N ASP A 32 19.03 35.22 58.19
CA ASP A 32 20.23 34.71 57.50
C ASP A 32 21.15 35.89 57.04
N LEU A 33 20.58 37.06 56.69
CA LEU A 33 21.35 38.28 56.38
C LEU A 33 22.07 38.86 57.61
N LYS A 34 21.55 38.67 58.81
CA LYS A 34 22.22 39.11 60.04
C LYS A 34 23.38 38.19 60.42
N GLU A 35 23.25 36.90 60.20
CA GLU A 35 24.38 35.97 60.43
C GLU A 35 25.53 36.16 59.44
N LEU A 36 25.27 36.64 58.23
CA LEU A 36 26.26 36.84 57.21
C LEU A 36 27.02 38.20 57.27
N LYS A 37 26.71 39.06 58.27
CA LYS A 37 27.33 40.38 58.49
C LYS A 37 27.39 41.25 57.23
N ILE A 38 26.39 41.22 56.41
CA ILE A 38 26.29 42.10 55.26
C ILE A 38 25.70 43.41 55.73
N THR A 39 26.52 44.47 55.82
CA THR A 39 26.11 45.83 56.18
C THR A 39 25.38 46.49 55.04
N GLU A 40 24.48 47.41 55.36
CA GLU A 40 23.64 48.15 54.39
C GLU A 40 24.46 49.04 53.42
N GLU A 41 25.74 49.26 53.70
CA GLU A 41 26.66 50.07 52.88
C GLU A 41 27.06 49.46 51.54
N ASP A 42 26.90 48.15 51.36
CA ASP A 42 27.15 47.50 50.08
C ASP A 42 25.99 47.63 49.04
N SER A 43 24.99 48.43 49.34
CA SER A 43 23.78 48.57 48.50
C SER A 43 23.70 49.86 47.67
N GLU A 44 24.68 50.76 47.79
CA GLU A 44 24.70 51.99 46.98
C GLU A 44 25.51 51.83 45.68
N GLU A 45 24.98 50.99 44.77
CA GLU A 45 25.28 51.17 43.36
C GLU A 45 24.30 52.11 42.71
N ILE A 46 24.78 53.22 42.19
CA ILE A 46 24.09 54.31 41.53
C ILE A 46 23.09 53.76 40.48
N GLU A 47 21.81 53.97 40.68
CA GLU A 47 20.74 53.69 39.71
C GLU A 47 20.76 54.72 38.58
N LEU A 48 21.35 54.39 37.44
CA LEU A 48 20.97 55.00 36.17
C LEU A 48 19.65 54.36 35.69
N SER A 49 18.57 55.08 35.91
CA SER A 49 17.23 54.65 35.55
C SER A 49 17.03 54.63 34.02
N LEU A 50 17.28 53.51 33.40
CA LEU A 50 16.65 53.13 32.14
C LEU A 50 15.51 52.15 32.45
N ASN A 51 14.31 52.61 32.17
CA ASN A 51 13.00 52.10 32.58
C ASN A 51 12.68 50.71 31.94
N PHE A 52 13.46 49.68 32.31
CA PHE A 52 13.11 48.27 32.03
C PHE A 52 13.24 47.47 33.32
N GLN A 53 12.16 46.80 33.72
CA GLN A 53 12.05 45.97 34.94
C GLN A 53 13.00 44.75 34.95
N THR A 54 13.97 44.68 34.04
CA THR A 54 14.96 43.62 33.90
C THR A 54 15.89 43.53 35.10
N TYR A 55 16.12 44.61 35.84
CA TYR A 55 16.99 44.60 37.01
C TYR A 55 16.39 43.84 38.19
N LYS A 56 15.08 44.04 38.46
CA LYS A 56 14.36 43.31 39.54
C LYS A 56 14.33 41.82 39.24
N THR A 57 14.10 41.44 37.98
CA THR A 57 14.10 40.04 37.55
C THR A 57 15.51 39.43 37.64
N LYS A 58 16.55 40.15 37.24
CA LYS A 58 17.94 39.70 37.33
C LYS A 58 18.42 39.54 38.75
N ARG A 59 18.03 40.44 39.67
CA ARG A 59 18.30 40.35 41.08
C ARG A 59 17.57 39.19 41.75
N ASN A 60 16.30 38.98 41.41
CA ASN A 60 15.51 37.84 41.92
C ASN A 60 16.06 36.50 41.39
N LEU A 61 16.52 36.47 40.12
CA LEU A 61 17.13 35.28 39.53
C LEU A 61 18.46 34.93 40.24
N ARG A 62 19.29 35.94 40.59
CA ARG A 62 20.54 35.73 41.33
C ARG A 62 20.28 35.26 42.77
N ARG A 63 19.23 35.76 43.43
CA ARG A 63 18.81 35.28 44.73
C ARG A 63 18.33 33.83 44.65
N PHE A 64 17.45 33.55 43.74
CA PHE A 64 16.97 32.21 43.50
C PHE A 64 18.09 31.21 43.16
N ALA A 65 19.04 31.60 42.33
CA ALA A 65 20.21 30.76 42.01
C ALA A 65 21.09 30.46 43.23
N ARG A 66 21.24 31.42 44.15
CA ARG A 66 22.00 31.22 45.40
C ARG A 66 21.23 30.28 46.35
N GLU A 67 19.93 30.50 46.53
CA GLU A 67 19.06 29.65 47.35
C GLU A 67 19.04 28.20 46.82
N LEU A 68 18.97 28.05 45.49
CA LEU A 68 19.03 26.73 44.82
C LEU A 68 20.40 26.06 45.05
N LYS A 69 21.51 26.82 45.03
CA LYS A 69 22.83 26.30 45.29
C LYS A 69 23.00 25.81 46.74
N TYR A 70 22.52 26.59 47.73
CA TYR A 70 22.55 26.18 49.12
C TYR A 70 21.65 24.95 49.38
N TYR A 71 20.45 24.99 48.83
CA TYR A 71 19.53 23.86 48.90
C TYR A 71 20.13 22.57 48.28
N TYR A 72 20.81 22.71 47.13
CA TYR A 72 21.53 21.61 46.50
C TYR A 72 22.64 21.05 47.39
N LEU A 73 23.45 21.93 48.01
CA LEU A 73 24.55 21.51 48.87
C LEU A 73 24.07 20.79 50.12
N GLU A 74 22.99 21.27 50.72
CA GLU A 74 22.39 20.70 51.94
C GLU A 74 21.69 19.35 51.64
N ASN A 75 21.01 19.24 50.53
CA ASN A 75 20.20 18.05 50.16
C ASN A 75 20.76 17.22 49.03
N LYS A 76 22.07 17.31 48.79
CA LYS A 76 22.80 16.72 47.68
C LYS A 76 22.42 15.25 47.41
N ILE A 77 22.35 14.43 48.44
CA ILE A 77 22.03 12.97 48.35
C ILE A 77 20.60 12.76 47.88
N ILE A 78 19.65 13.53 48.43
CA ILE A 78 18.22 13.42 48.08
C ILE A 78 18.01 13.86 46.62
N ILE A 79 18.65 14.94 46.22
CA ILE A 79 18.54 15.45 44.84
C ILE A 79 19.10 14.44 43.82
N TYR A 80 20.25 13.84 44.09
CA TYR A 80 20.80 12.80 43.24
C TYR A 80 19.87 11.58 43.13
N LEU A 81 19.27 11.17 44.26
CA LEU A 81 18.34 10.05 44.29
C LEU A 81 17.08 10.36 43.43
N ILE A 82 16.54 11.57 43.54
CA ILE A 82 15.40 12.02 42.74
C ILE A 82 15.78 12.07 41.26
N VAL A 83 16.96 12.61 40.88
CA VAL A 83 17.43 12.65 39.49
C VAL A 83 17.59 11.24 38.93
N VAL A 84 18.18 10.32 39.71
CA VAL A 84 18.33 8.92 39.26
C VAL A 84 16.96 8.27 39.03
N ILE A 85 16.00 8.45 39.94
CA ILE A 85 14.64 7.92 39.79
C ILE A 85 13.98 8.52 38.54
N LEU A 86 14.16 9.81 38.31
CA LEU A 86 13.56 10.52 37.16
C LEU A 86 14.16 10.04 35.83
N VAL A 87 15.48 9.83 35.79
CA VAL A 87 16.20 9.28 34.61
C VAL A 87 15.74 7.83 34.33
N VAL A 88 15.65 7.00 35.37
CA VAL A 88 15.16 5.62 35.24
C VAL A 88 13.70 5.61 34.77
N PHE A 89 12.85 6.45 35.33
CA PHE A 89 11.46 6.58 34.94
C PHE A 89 11.31 7.06 33.49
N LEU A 90 12.03 8.10 33.08
CA LEU A 90 12.05 8.58 31.70
C LEU A 90 12.58 7.51 30.75
N GLY A 91 13.66 6.83 31.11
CA GLY A 91 14.19 5.69 30.34
C GLY A 91 13.17 4.57 30.17
N PHE A 92 12.44 4.23 31.23
CA PHE A 92 11.39 3.21 31.18
C PHE A 92 10.18 3.65 30.33
N VAL A 93 9.78 4.92 30.41
CA VAL A 93 8.69 5.48 29.60
C VAL A 93 9.10 5.50 28.11
N ILE A 94 10.34 5.91 27.81
CA ILE A 94 10.87 5.90 26.43
C ILE A 94 10.95 4.46 25.93
N TYR A 95 11.50 3.53 26.69
CA TYR A 95 11.60 2.12 26.33
C TYR A 95 10.23 1.51 26.04
N LYS A 96 9.26 1.67 26.96
CA LYS A 96 7.89 1.16 26.74
C LYS A 96 7.17 1.82 25.56
N ASN A 97 7.38 3.09 25.32
CA ASN A 97 6.74 3.79 24.19
C ASN A 97 7.39 3.44 22.86
N THR A 98 8.71 3.25 22.79
CA THR A 98 9.38 2.86 21.54
C THR A 98 9.02 1.44 21.13
N GLU A 99 8.92 0.47 22.03
CA GLU A 99 8.42 -0.87 21.69
C GLU A 99 6.96 -0.88 21.28
N LYS A 100 6.11 -0.04 21.89
CA LYS A 100 4.69 0.10 21.53
C LYS A 100 4.45 0.93 20.27
N LEU A 101 5.41 1.73 19.83
CA LEU A 101 5.27 2.61 18.68
C LEU A 101 5.75 1.96 17.37
N ARG A 102 6.56 0.90 17.44
CA ARG A 102 7.14 0.24 16.26
C ARG A 102 6.86 -1.26 16.28
N TYR A 103 5.85 -1.66 15.52
CA TYR A 103 5.56 -3.07 15.31
C TYR A 103 6.19 -3.55 14.02
N THR A 104 6.91 -4.68 14.07
CA THR A 104 7.50 -5.30 12.88
C THR A 104 6.84 -6.64 12.61
N TYR A 105 6.32 -6.79 11.41
CA TYR A 105 5.67 -8.00 10.92
C TYR A 105 6.41 -8.55 9.70
N LYS A 106 6.12 -9.79 9.35
CA LYS A 106 6.44 -10.41 8.06
C LYS A 106 5.17 -10.43 7.21
N GLU A 107 5.34 -10.65 5.90
CA GLU A 107 4.21 -10.95 5.02
C GLU A 107 3.31 -12.05 5.60
N ASN A 108 2.06 -12.05 5.20
CA ASN A 108 1.03 -13.00 5.64
C ASN A 108 0.61 -12.87 7.11
N LYS A 109 1.02 -11.83 7.82
CA LYS A 109 0.57 -11.51 9.17
C LYS A 109 -0.42 -10.36 9.18
N THR A 110 -1.48 -10.53 9.96
CA THR A 110 -2.53 -9.52 10.13
C THR A 110 -2.14 -8.52 11.22
N PHE A 111 -2.39 -7.25 10.96
CA PHE A 111 -2.20 -6.16 11.92
C PHE A 111 -3.29 -5.11 11.76
N SER A 112 -3.53 -4.32 12.81
CA SER A 112 -4.56 -3.28 12.80
C SER A 112 -3.93 -1.88 12.87
N SER A 113 -4.46 -0.97 12.06
CA SER A 113 -4.04 0.42 12.01
C SER A 113 -5.22 1.32 11.63
N SER A 114 -5.44 2.40 12.38
CA SER A 114 -6.43 3.46 12.06
C SER A 114 -7.84 2.94 11.77
N GLY A 115 -8.34 1.97 12.54
CA GLY A 115 -9.68 1.42 12.37
C GLY A 115 -9.83 0.44 11.21
N MET A 116 -8.72 0.02 10.62
CA MET A 116 -8.67 -1.01 9.58
C MET A 116 -7.73 -2.14 9.99
N THR A 117 -8.00 -3.33 9.51
CA THR A 117 -7.13 -4.49 9.65
C THR A 117 -6.53 -4.80 8.29
N TYR A 118 -5.21 -4.93 8.26
CA TYR A 118 -4.42 -5.16 7.06
C TYR A 118 -3.70 -6.50 7.12
N LYS A 119 -3.49 -7.11 5.96
CA LYS A 119 -2.64 -8.27 5.78
C LYS A 119 -1.93 -8.12 4.44
N ILE A 120 -0.62 -7.84 4.43
CA ILE A 120 0.18 -7.93 3.22
C ILE A 120 0.37 -9.41 2.93
N MET A 121 -0.24 -9.88 1.85
CA MET A 121 -0.29 -11.31 1.49
C MET A 121 1.04 -11.75 0.91
N ASP A 122 1.49 -11.06 -0.11
CA ASP A 122 2.74 -11.32 -0.83
C ASP A 122 3.20 -10.04 -1.56
N SER A 123 4.40 -10.10 -2.11
CA SER A 123 4.97 -9.05 -2.93
C SER A 123 5.72 -9.60 -4.13
N LEU A 124 5.85 -8.81 -5.18
CA LEU A 124 6.66 -9.12 -6.35
C LEU A 124 7.58 -7.97 -6.71
N ILE A 125 8.69 -8.29 -7.39
CA ILE A 125 9.58 -7.30 -8.02
C ILE A 125 9.69 -7.60 -9.51
N THR A 126 9.43 -6.59 -10.35
CA THR A 126 9.45 -6.74 -11.80
C THR A 126 9.69 -5.40 -12.49
N ASN A 127 10.14 -5.42 -13.74
CA ASN A 127 10.19 -4.27 -14.65
C ASN A 127 9.30 -4.46 -15.89
N VAL A 128 8.51 -5.54 -15.94
CA VAL A 128 7.62 -5.83 -17.07
C VAL A 128 6.15 -5.70 -16.64
N ASP A 129 5.31 -5.32 -17.59
CA ASP A 129 3.85 -5.27 -17.45
C ASP A 129 3.21 -6.67 -17.49
N LEU A 130 1.89 -6.72 -17.45
CA LEU A 130 1.12 -7.97 -17.51
C LEU A 130 1.28 -8.72 -18.85
N LYS A 131 1.63 -8.03 -19.94
CA LYS A 131 1.89 -8.60 -21.26
C LYS A 131 3.38 -8.93 -21.50
N GLY A 132 4.25 -8.70 -20.52
CA GLY A 132 5.67 -8.98 -20.61
C GLY A 132 6.50 -7.89 -21.29
N ASN A 133 5.92 -6.72 -21.58
CA ASN A 133 6.66 -5.59 -22.11
C ASN A 133 7.42 -4.87 -21.00
N ILE A 134 8.64 -4.42 -21.30
CA ILE A 134 9.42 -3.62 -20.35
C ILE A 134 8.72 -2.27 -20.19
N ILE A 135 8.37 -1.92 -18.94
CA ILE A 135 7.71 -0.66 -18.61
C ILE A 135 8.74 0.48 -18.65
N ASP A 136 9.91 0.26 -18.06
CA ASP A 136 11.03 1.19 -18.04
C ASP A 136 12.34 0.40 -17.84
N GLU A 137 13.36 0.68 -18.66
CA GLU A 137 14.65 -0.03 -18.61
C GLU A 137 15.48 0.30 -17.36
N ASN A 138 15.26 1.47 -16.77
CA ASN A 138 16.00 2.00 -15.63
C ASN A 138 15.27 1.81 -14.29
N LYS A 139 14.04 1.31 -14.31
CA LYS A 139 13.18 1.16 -13.16
C LYS A 139 12.78 -0.28 -12.90
N TYR A 140 12.50 -0.57 -11.64
CA TYR A 140 11.80 -1.76 -11.18
C TYR A 140 10.59 -1.34 -10.34
N TYR A 141 9.64 -2.23 -10.24
CA TYR A 141 8.42 -2.02 -9.49
C TYR A 141 8.32 -3.08 -8.40
N ILE A 142 8.16 -2.63 -7.15
CA ILE A 142 7.75 -3.49 -6.04
C ILE A 142 6.23 -3.39 -5.96
N VAL A 143 5.55 -4.50 -6.15
CA VAL A 143 4.09 -4.55 -6.06
C VAL A 143 3.71 -5.39 -4.85
N ILE A 144 2.96 -4.83 -3.94
CA ILE A 144 2.40 -5.55 -2.80
C ILE A 144 0.93 -5.88 -3.07
N ARG A 145 0.52 -7.09 -2.72
CA ARG A 145 -0.89 -7.49 -2.66
C ARG A 145 -1.30 -7.55 -1.20
N PHE A 146 -2.36 -6.86 -0.87
CA PHE A 146 -2.80 -6.78 0.51
C PHE A 146 -4.32 -6.88 0.63
N GLU A 147 -4.74 -7.54 1.68
CA GLU A 147 -6.12 -7.58 2.13
C GLU A 147 -6.34 -6.48 3.16
N VAL A 148 -7.47 -5.80 3.08
CA VAL A 148 -7.90 -4.80 4.03
C VAL A 148 -9.34 -5.05 4.46
N LYS A 149 -9.59 -5.00 5.76
CA LYS A 149 -10.92 -5.07 6.36
C LYS A 149 -11.21 -3.80 7.13
N ASN A 150 -12.32 -3.16 6.83
CA ASN A 150 -12.78 -2.01 7.62
C ASN A 150 -13.41 -2.52 8.93
N THR A 151 -12.75 -2.22 10.04
CA THR A 151 -13.20 -2.55 11.40
C THR A 151 -13.70 -1.33 12.16
N SER A 152 -13.78 -0.17 11.50
CA SER A 152 -14.33 1.05 12.06
C SER A 152 -15.88 1.02 12.04
N ARG A 153 -16.49 2.07 12.59
CA ARG A 153 -17.96 2.22 12.62
C ARG A 153 -18.52 2.91 11.38
N ASN A 154 -17.66 3.45 10.54
CA ASN A 154 -18.04 4.22 9.35
C ASN A 154 -17.29 3.69 8.13
N ASP A 155 -17.87 3.90 6.95
CA ASP A 155 -17.17 3.70 5.69
C ASP A 155 -15.91 4.56 5.65
N SER A 156 -14.82 4.00 5.19
CA SER A 156 -13.51 4.63 5.26
C SER A 156 -12.67 4.37 4.02
N ARG A 157 -11.69 5.25 3.78
CA ARG A 157 -10.69 5.09 2.71
C ARG A 157 -9.32 4.86 3.32
N ILE A 158 -8.47 4.18 2.59
CA ILE A 158 -7.07 4.05 2.95
C ILE A 158 -6.35 5.35 2.55
N ASN A 159 -5.66 5.97 3.49
CA ASN A 159 -4.73 7.03 3.12
C ASN A 159 -3.42 6.38 2.59
N TYR A 160 -3.30 6.31 1.27
CA TYR A 160 -2.15 5.69 0.59
C TYR A 160 -0.82 6.39 0.89
N ASN A 161 -0.83 7.69 1.23
CA ASN A 161 0.37 8.42 1.64
C ASN A 161 0.97 7.92 2.96
N ASN A 162 0.19 7.18 3.74
CA ASN A 162 0.68 6.54 4.96
C ASN A 162 1.49 5.26 4.68
N PHE A 163 1.44 4.73 3.44
CA PHE A 163 2.19 3.54 3.03
C PHE A 163 3.47 3.96 2.34
N LYS A 164 4.61 3.87 3.02
CA LYS A 164 5.93 4.15 2.44
C LYS A 164 6.70 2.86 2.26
N LEU A 165 7.29 2.66 1.09
CA LEU A 165 8.26 1.58 0.88
C LEU A 165 9.66 2.10 1.21
N TYR A 166 10.31 1.48 2.17
CA TYR A 166 11.68 1.77 2.58
C TYR A 166 12.67 0.78 1.98
N TYR A 167 13.81 1.27 1.51
CA TYR A 167 14.94 0.50 1.00
C TYR A 167 16.21 1.35 1.08
N ASN A 168 17.32 0.77 1.51
CA ASN A 168 18.65 1.42 1.56
C ASN A 168 18.61 2.89 2.06
N LYS A 169 17.95 3.15 3.20
CA LYS A 169 17.74 4.47 3.81
C LYS A 169 16.89 5.47 2.98
N ASN A 170 16.38 5.07 1.84
CA ASN A 170 15.45 5.84 1.03
C ASN A 170 14.01 5.36 1.25
N TYR A 171 13.04 6.16 0.83
CA TYR A 171 11.65 5.73 0.77
C TYR A 171 10.94 6.29 -0.45
N VAL A 172 9.90 5.59 -0.89
CA VAL A 172 9.00 6.01 -1.96
C VAL A 172 7.54 5.78 -1.56
N TYR A 173 6.67 6.58 -2.15
CA TYR A 173 5.22 6.44 -2.00
C TYR A 173 4.65 5.50 -3.08
N PRO A 174 3.45 4.92 -2.86
CA PRO A 174 2.75 4.17 -3.90
C PRO A 174 2.46 5.05 -5.11
N SER A 175 2.65 4.49 -6.30
CA SER A 175 2.33 5.13 -7.57
C SER A 175 0.98 4.64 -8.07
N LEU A 176 -0.08 5.44 -7.92
CA LEU A 176 -1.45 5.07 -8.29
C LEU A 176 -1.58 4.74 -9.79
N ASN A 177 -0.90 5.50 -10.64
CA ASN A 177 -1.00 5.34 -12.11
C ASN A 177 -0.30 4.07 -12.63
N LYS A 178 0.58 3.46 -11.84
CA LYS A 178 1.35 2.28 -12.26
C LYS A 178 0.64 0.95 -11.94
N GLY A 179 -0.39 0.96 -11.10
CA GLY A 179 -1.14 -0.24 -10.74
C GLY A 179 -1.71 -1.00 -11.94
N ASN A 180 -2.12 -0.30 -13.00
CA ASN A 180 -2.70 -0.88 -14.21
C ASN A 180 -1.75 -1.82 -14.98
N TYR A 181 -0.44 -1.72 -14.79
CA TYR A 181 0.53 -2.66 -15.36
C TYR A 181 0.53 -4.04 -14.67
N PHE A 182 -0.20 -4.18 -13.56
CA PHE A 182 -0.15 -5.36 -12.69
C PHE A 182 -1.53 -5.94 -12.37
N LEU A 183 -2.51 -5.79 -13.29
CA LEU A 183 -3.88 -6.28 -13.11
C LEU A 183 -3.95 -7.80 -12.94
N ASP A 184 -2.98 -8.52 -13.48
CA ASP A 184 -2.81 -9.96 -13.28
C ASP A 184 -2.46 -10.34 -11.82
N TYR A 185 -2.03 -9.36 -11.03
CA TYR A 185 -1.65 -9.55 -9.62
C TYR A 185 -2.74 -9.09 -8.65
N GLY A 186 -3.66 -8.25 -9.09
CA GLY A 186 -4.81 -7.77 -8.33
C GLY A 186 -5.33 -6.42 -8.80
N ASP A 187 -6.44 -5.99 -8.21
CA ASP A 187 -7.03 -4.69 -8.50
C ASP A 187 -6.21 -3.55 -7.85
N PRO A 188 -5.82 -2.52 -8.60
CA PRO A 188 -5.14 -1.36 -8.02
C PRO A 188 -6.05 -0.63 -7.03
N TYR A 189 -5.51 -0.23 -5.90
CA TYR A 189 -6.24 0.67 -5.01
C TYR A 189 -6.30 2.08 -5.61
N MET A 190 -7.50 2.54 -5.97
CA MET A 190 -7.77 3.83 -6.62
C MET A 190 -8.52 4.80 -5.69
N ASN A 191 -8.19 4.79 -4.39
CA ASN A 191 -8.86 5.59 -3.36
C ASN A 191 -10.32 5.18 -3.11
N ASP A 192 -10.61 3.89 -3.24
CA ASP A 192 -11.94 3.32 -3.06
C ASP A 192 -12.45 3.45 -1.63
N VAL A 193 -13.77 3.57 -1.51
CA VAL A 193 -14.46 3.47 -0.22
C VAL A 193 -14.57 2.00 0.17
N ILE A 194 -14.17 1.69 1.39
CA ILE A 194 -14.30 0.36 1.99
C ILE A 194 -15.41 0.43 3.03
N SER A 195 -16.52 -0.23 2.74
CA SER A 195 -17.69 -0.23 3.61
C SER A 195 -17.42 -0.97 4.91
N VAL A 196 -18.17 -0.62 5.96
CA VAL A 196 -18.06 -1.22 7.30
C VAL A 196 -18.11 -2.74 7.21
N SER A 197 -17.22 -3.40 7.94
CA SER A 197 -17.11 -4.88 8.03
C SER A 197 -16.77 -5.60 6.71
N THR A 198 -16.57 -4.87 5.60
CA THR A 198 -16.18 -5.50 4.33
C THR A 198 -14.68 -5.75 4.28
N THR A 199 -14.31 -6.82 3.57
CA THR A 199 -12.93 -7.18 3.26
C THR A 199 -12.72 -7.06 1.77
N LYS A 200 -11.64 -6.38 1.35
CA LYS A 200 -11.25 -6.24 -0.05
C LYS A 200 -9.76 -6.51 -0.22
N THR A 201 -9.38 -6.97 -1.39
CA THR A 201 -7.98 -7.20 -1.76
C THR A 201 -7.58 -6.22 -2.83
N TYR A 202 -6.42 -5.57 -2.65
CA TYR A 202 -5.88 -4.58 -3.56
C TYR A 202 -4.39 -4.79 -3.78
N ILE A 203 -3.86 -4.13 -4.80
CA ILE A 203 -2.43 -3.96 -5.00
C ILE A 203 -2.02 -2.50 -4.87
N MET A 204 -0.75 -2.30 -4.46
CA MET A 204 -0.04 -1.02 -4.57
C MET A 204 1.32 -1.25 -5.21
N ALA A 205 1.66 -0.40 -6.19
CA ALA A 205 2.93 -0.44 -6.91
C ALA A 205 3.85 0.69 -6.46
N TYR A 206 5.12 0.39 -6.25
CA TYR A 206 6.17 1.35 -5.89
C TYR A 206 7.26 1.32 -6.93
N GLU A 207 7.66 2.48 -7.41
CA GLU A 207 8.73 2.62 -8.40
C GLU A 207 10.07 2.82 -7.70
N ILE A 208 11.08 2.03 -8.09
CA ILE A 208 12.46 2.11 -7.57
C ILE A 208 13.45 2.11 -8.73
N ASP A 209 14.63 2.70 -8.52
CA ASP A 209 15.70 2.60 -9.51
C ASP A 209 16.27 1.19 -9.59
N LYS A 210 16.65 0.75 -10.80
CA LYS A 210 17.21 -0.58 -11.10
C LYS A 210 18.36 -0.99 -10.19
N LYS A 211 19.21 -0.03 -9.79
CA LYS A 211 20.35 -0.27 -8.88
C LYS A 211 19.98 -0.82 -7.52
N TYR A 212 18.72 -0.64 -7.10
CA TYR A 212 18.23 -1.09 -5.79
C TYR A 212 17.47 -2.42 -5.84
N LYS A 213 17.47 -3.12 -6.98
CA LYS A 213 16.75 -4.39 -7.17
C LYS A 213 17.06 -5.47 -6.11
N GLY A 214 18.28 -5.51 -5.60
CA GLY A 214 18.74 -6.52 -4.62
C GLY A 214 18.62 -6.10 -3.14
N GLU A 215 18.03 -4.95 -2.86
CA GLU A 215 17.92 -4.43 -1.50
C GLU A 215 16.81 -5.13 -0.69
N LYS A 216 16.84 -4.92 0.63
CA LYS A 216 15.75 -5.35 1.51
C LYS A 216 14.66 -4.29 1.49
N PHE A 217 13.42 -4.74 1.33
CA PHE A 217 12.26 -3.86 1.24
C PHE A 217 11.38 -4.00 2.46
N GLU A 218 10.91 -2.88 2.96
CA GLU A 218 10.00 -2.82 4.10
C GLU A 218 8.89 -1.81 3.80
N VAL A 219 7.63 -2.21 3.97
CA VAL A 219 6.50 -1.26 3.94
C VAL A 219 6.25 -0.76 5.34
N VAL A 220 6.27 0.55 5.51
CA VAL A 220 6.00 1.22 6.77
C VAL A 220 4.67 1.96 6.69
N LEU A 221 3.73 1.58 7.55
CA LEU A 221 2.45 2.26 7.73
C LEU A 221 2.54 3.22 8.90
N TYR A 222 2.24 4.47 8.64
CA TYR A 222 2.11 5.50 9.65
C TYR A 222 0.68 5.56 10.18
N GLN A 223 0.50 5.59 11.49
CA GLN A 223 -0.82 5.71 12.12
C GLN A 223 -1.11 7.19 12.41
N GLY A 224 -2.23 7.69 11.87
CA GLY A 224 -2.70 9.06 12.07
C GLY A 224 -2.80 9.88 10.78
N GLU A 225 -3.50 10.99 10.82
CA GLU A 225 -3.73 11.90 9.69
C GLU A 225 -2.53 12.81 9.37
N SER A 226 -1.45 12.68 10.11
CA SER A 226 -0.36 13.65 10.09
C SER A 226 0.55 13.48 8.88
N THR A 227 0.51 14.44 7.98
CA THR A 227 1.59 14.72 6.99
C THR A 227 2.94 15.05 7.65
N LYS A 228 2.95 15.27 8.98
CA LYS A 228 4.15 15.44 9.82
C LYS A 228 4.65 14.10 10.39
N SER A 229 4.60 13.04 9.61
CA SER A 229 4.87 11.65 10.00
C SER A 229 6.34 11.34 10.35
N GLU A 230 7.24 12.30 10.30
CA GLU A 230 8.64 12.14 10.69
C GLU A 230 8.90 12.37 12.18
N SER A 231 7.84 12.57 12.98
CA SER A 231 7.98 12.66 14.43
C SER A 231 8.52 11.34 14.97
N PHE A 232 9.55 11.42 15.80
CA PHE A 232 10.13 10.30 16.57
C PHE A 232 9.06 9.51 17.37
N LEU A 233 7.94 10.13 17.69
CA LEU A 233 6.82 9.56 18.44
C LEU A 233 5.69 9.01 17.53
N ALA A 234 5.85 9.03 16.21
CA ALA A 234 4.83 8.50 15.31
C ALA A 234 4.71 6.97 15.49
N LYS A 235 3.50 6.51 15.73
CA LYS A 235 3.21 5.07 15.79
C LYS A 235 3.29 4.50 14.38
N THR A 236 4.16 3.52 14.18
CA THR A 236 4.40 2.90 12.88
C THR A 236 4.27 1.39 12.93
N THR A 237 3.81 0.82 11.84
CA THR A 237 3.81 -0.62 11.60
C THR A 237 4.69 -0.92 10.41
N THR A 238 5.73 -1.72 10.60
CA THR A 238 6.67 -2.12 9.55
C THR A 238 6.37 -3.55 9.12
N VAL A 239 6.27 -3.79 7.82
CA VAL A 239 6.16 -5.14 7.25
C VAL A 239 7.36 -5.41 6.37
N LYS A 240 8.15 -6.43 6.73
CA LYS A 240 9.28 -6.90 5.92
C LYS A 240 8.77 -7.68 4.74
N LEU A 241 9.16 -7.25 3.54
CA LEU A 241 8.78 -7.87 2.30
C LEU A 241 9.81 -8.93 1.89
N ASN A 242 9.33 -9.95 1.16
CA ASN A 242 10.15 -10.93 0.48
C ASN A 242 9.69 -11.06 -0.98
N PRO A 243 9.95 -10.04 -1.84
CA PRO A 243 9.38 -9.98 -3.17
C PRO A 243 9.83 -11.15 -4.03
N VAL A 244 8.85 -11.84 -4.64
CA VAL A 244 9.13 -12.85 -5.66
C VAL A 244 9.60 -12.15 -6.92
N GLN A 245 10.79 -12.52 -7.40
CA GLN A 245 11.31 -12.00 -8.65
C GLN A 245 10.76 -12.82 -9.80
N TYR A 246 10.05 -12.18 -10.72
CA TYR A 246 9.77 -12.79 -12.03
C TYR A 246 11.00 -12.65 -12.91
N ILE A 247 11.41 -13.79 -13.50
CA ILE A 247 12.57 -13.85 -14.39
C ILE A 247 12.25 -13.03 -15.63
N ASP A 248 13.12 -12.10 -15.99
CA ASP A 248 12.96 -11.19 -17.15
C ASP A 248 13.05 -11.93 -18.52
N VAL A 249 13.32 -13.23 -18.51
CA VAL A 249 13.45 -14.04 -19.73
C VAL A 249 12.07 -14.54 -20.15
N LYS A 250 11.66 -14.15 -21.35
CA LYS A 250 10.42 -14.64 -21.98
C LYS A 250 10.52 -16.16 -22.20
N ARG A 251 9.50 -16.88 -21.75
CA ARG A 251 9.35 -18.33 -21.97
C ARG A 251 8.15 -18.56 -22.88
N VAL A 252 8.41 -19.14 -24.04
CA VAL A 252 7.37 -19.49 -25.02
C VAL A 252 7.04 -20.98 -24.89
N ARG A 253 5.77 -21.31 -24.88
CA ARG A 253 5.24 -22.67 -24.96
C ARG A 253 4.23 -22.76 -26.10
N ASN A 254 4.44 -23.70 -27.02
CA ASN A 254 3.47 -24.01 -28.04
C ASN A 254 2.41 -24.97 -27.47
N ALA A 255 1.14 -24.69 -27.75
CA ALA A 255 0.00 -25.50 -27.38
C ALA A 255 -0.87 -25.78 -28.61
N LYS A 256 -1.58 -26.88 -28.58
CA LYS A 256 -2.52 -27.26 -29.65
C LYS A 256 -3.96 -26.97 -29.25
N ILE A 257 -4.84 -26.88 -30.25
CA ILE A 257 -6.28 -26.90 -30.03
C ILE A 257 -6.64 -28.17 -29.25
N ASN A 258 -7.52 -28.05 -28.29
CA ASN A 258 -7.98 -29.09 -27.36
C ASN A 258 -6.90 -29.51 -26.32
N GLU A 259 -5.82 -28.74 -26.17
CA GLU A 259 -4.83 -28.91 -25.10
C GLU A 259 -5.15 -27.94 -23.95
N THR A 260 -5.19 -28.44 -22.72
CA THR A 260 -5.35 -27.58 -21.53
C THR A 260 -4.03 -26.91 -21.18
N ILE A 261 -4.02 -25.60 -21.22
CA ILE A 261 -2.91 -24.75 -20.84
C ILE A 261 -3.06 -24.38 -19.37
N SER A 262 -2.17 -24.88 -18.51
CA SER A 262 -2.08 -24.43 -17.12
C SER A 262 -1.18 -23.21 -17.01
N PHE A 263 -1.63 -22.20 -16.28
CA PHE A 263 -0.87 -20.98 -15.99
C PHE A 263 -0.02 -21.10 -14.72
N SER A 264 0.27 -22.32 -14.27
CA SER A 264 1.16 -22.58 -13.13
C SER A 264 2.51 -21.89 -13.31
N GLY A 265 3.00 -21.25 -12.26
CA GLY A 265 4.26 -20.47 -12.29
C GLY A 265 4.12 -19.07 -12.92
N THR A 266 2.91 -18.60 -13.15
CA THR A 266 2.56 -17.20 -13.42
C THR A 266 1.85 -16.58 -12.19
N SER A 267 1.40 -15.34 -12.31
CA SER A 267 0.52 -14.70 -11.32
C SER A 267 -0.84 -15.38 -11.20
N LEU A 268 -1.32 -16.06 -12.27
CA LEU A 268 -2.60 -16.78 -12.34
C LEU A 268 -2.44 -18.28 -12.01
N LYS A 269 -1.87 -18.61 -10.88
CA LYS A 269 -1.28 -19.91 -10.47
C LYS A 269 -2.10 -21.16 -10.79
N GLU A 270 -3.38 -21.20 -10.40
CA GLU A 270 -4.26 -22.35 -10.52
C GLU A 270 -5.31 -22.18 -11.64
N SER A 271 -5.09 -21.17 -12.49
CA SER A 271 -5.97 -20.91 -13.63
C SER A 271 -5.50 -21.69 -14.86
N SER A 272 -6.44 -21.99 -15.76
CA SER A 272 -6.19 -22.71 -16.99
C SER A 272 -7.12 -22.28 -18.12
N LEU A 273 -6.69 -22.51 -19.35
CA LEU A 273 -7.45 -22.28 -20.57
C LEU A 273 -7.37 -23.50 -21.47
N ASN A 274 -8.50 -23.92 -22.01
CA ASN A 274 -8.58 -24.90 -23.09
C ASN A 274 -9.42 -24.33 -24.23
N ILE A 275 -8.89 -24.32 -25.44
CA ILE A 275 -9.59 -23.94 -26.67
C ILE A 275 -9.92 -25.22 -27.41
N LYS A 276 -11.19 -25.59 -27.48
CA LYS A 276 -11.68 -26.86 -28.04
C LYS A 276 -11.84 -26.82 -29.55
N SER A 277 -12.32 -25.70 -30.07
CA SER A 277 -12.52 -25.48 -31.51
C SER A 277 -12.44 -24.02 -31.86
N VAL A 278 -12.13 -23.72 -33.12
CA VAL A 278 -12.01 -22.35 -33.65
C VAL A 278 -12.71 -22.25 -34.98
N LEU A 279 -13.44 -21.16 -35.19
CA LEU A 279 -14.03 -20.76 -36.46
C LEU A 279 -13.66 -19.31 -36.77
N ILE A 280 -13.06 -19.03 -37.89
CA ILE A 280 -12.77 -17.69 -38.39
C ILE A 280 -13.84 -17.34 -39.41
N THR A 281 -14.60 -16.28 -39.16
CA THR A 281 -15.74 -15.88 -40.01
C THR A 281 -16.02 -14.39 -39.87
N ASN A 282 -16.68 -13.81 -40.86
CA ASN A 282 -17.15 -12.42 -40.78
C ASN A 282 -18.57 -12.33 -40.16
N ARG A 283 -19.26 -13.46 -40.05
CA ARG A 283 -20.62 -13.53 -39.52
C ARG A 283 -20.78 -14.83 -38.75
N TYR A 284 -21.32 -14.75 -37.52
CA TYR A 284 -21.61 -15.92 -36.67
C TYR A 284 -23.04 -15.88 -36.20
N GLU A 285 -23.83 -16.93 -36.57
CA GLU A 285 -25.20 -17.11 -36.14
C GLU A 285 -25.24 -18.01 -34.92
N TYR A 286 -26.05 -17.64 -33.92
CA TYR A 286 -26.23 -18.39 -32.70
C TYR A 286 -27.69 -18.45 -32.25
N GLN A 287 -28.02 -19.52 -31.55
CA GLN A 287 -29.35 -19.73 -30.96
C GLN A 287 -29.29 -19.33 -29.47
N TYR A 288 -30.40 -18.77 -29.00
CA TYR A 288 -30.57 -18.44 -27.59
C TYR A 288 -32.02 -18.67 -27.17
N GLU A 289 -32.30 -18.85 -25.88
CA GLU A 289 -33.67 -18.90 -25.36
C GLU A 289 -34.24 -17.49 -25.26
N CYS A 290 -35.40 -17.30 -25.84
CA CYS A 290 -36.18 -16.07 -25.79
C CYS A 290 -37.60 -16.36 -25.34
N GLY A 291 -38.37 -15.29 -24.98
CA GLY A 291 -39.73 -15.42 -24.46
C GLY A 291 -39.88 -14.92 -23.04
N TYR A 292 -41.08 -14.93 -22.52
CA TYR A 292 -41.39 -14.39 -21.19
C TYR A 292 -41.88 -15.52 -20.26
N LYS A 293 -41.28 -15.65 -19.10
CA LYS A 293 -41.58 -16.61 -18.03
C LYS A 293 -41.66 -18.08 -18.52
N THR A 294 -42.84 -18.62 -18.74
CA THR A 294 -43.11 -20.05 -19.10
C THR A 294 -43.01 -20.31 -20.58
N ASP A 295 -43.18 -19.28 -21.43
CA ASP A 295 -43.22 -19.42 -22.89
C ASP A 295 -41.85 -19.17 -23.50
N LYS A 296 -40.94 -20.13 -23.29
CA LYS A 296 -39.61 -20.12 -23.84
C LYS A 296 -39.55 -20.78 -25.21
N TYR A 297 -38.94 -20.12 -26.17
CA TYR A 297 -38.67 -20.66 -27.49
C TYR A 297 -37.25 -20.33 -27.94
N LYS A 298 -36.75 -21.01 -28.97
CA LYS A 298 -35.43 -20.77 -29.53
C LYS A 298 -35.49 -19.65 -30.56
N CYS A 299 -34.72 -18.60 -30.30
CA CYS A 299 -34.50 -17.53 -31.24
C CYS A 299 -33.10 -17.63 -31.86
N MET A 300 -32.93 -17.03 -33.03
CA MET A 300 -31.62 -16.86 -33.68
C MET A 300 -31.23 -15.41 -33.69
N ASP A 301 -29.95 -15.16 -33.52
CA ASP A 301 -29.35 -13.85 -33.64
C ASP A 301 -27.96 -13.98 -34.28
N VAL A 302 -27.32 -12.86 -34.66
CA VAL A 302 -26.09 -12.86 -35.41
C VAL A 302 -25.09 -11.84 -34.84
N VAL A 303 -23.84 -12.25 -34.76
CA VAL A 303 -22.70 -11.34 -34.55
C VAL A 303 -22.00 -11.13 -35.87
N VAL A 304 -21.83 -9.88 -36.27
CA VAL A 304 -21.15 -9.49 -37.51
C VAL A 304 -19.89 -8.70 -37.18
N ALA A 305 -18.79 -9.03 -37.83
CA ALA A 305 -17.54 -8.31 -37.68
C ALA A 305 -17.68 -6.87 -38.18
N GLY A 306 -17.21 -5.91 -37.40
CA GLY A 306 -17.12 -4.51 -37.71
C GLY A 306 -18.42 -3.89 -38.22
N ALA A 307 -19.28 -3.48 -37.32
CA ALA A 307 -20.50 -2.72 -37.65
C ALA A 307 -20.24 -1.37 -38.32
N SER A 308 -18.96 -0.97 -38.55
CA SER A 308 -18.59 0.30 -39.16
C SER A 308 -18.31 0.16 -40.66
N TYR A 309 -18.56 1.22 -41.38
CA TYR A 309 -18.54 1.39 -42.86
C TYR A 309 -17.26 0.93 -43.60
N GLN A 310 -16.20 0.55 -42.88
CA GLN A 310 -14.91 0.16 -43.46
C GLN A 310 -14.47 -1.25 -43.09
N ASN A 311 -15.35 -2.13 -42.82
CA ASN A 311 -15.20 -3.55 -42.43
C ASN A 311 -13.80 -4.15 -42.67
N LYS A 312 -12.83 -3.75 -41.86
CA LYS A 312 -11.48 -4.29 -41.88
C LYS A 312 -11.25 -5.26 -40.71
N SER A 313 -12.34 -5.92 -40.27
CA SER A 313 -12.29 -6.86 -39.14
C SER A 313 -12.92 -8.20 -39.50
N THR A 314 -12.58 -9.20 -38.74
CA THR A 314 -13.13 -10.56 -38.78
C THR A 314 -13.31 -11.10 -37.38
N LEU A 315 -14.12 -12.14 -37.21
CA LEU A 315 -14.36 -12.78 -35.94
C LEU A 315 -13.55 -14.07 -35.83
N ILE A 316 -13.02 -14.30 -34.63
CA ILE A 316 -12.51 -15.59 -34.18
C ILE A 316 -13.50 -16.10 -33.13
N VAL A 317 -14.25 -17.13 -33.46
CA VAL A 317 -15.25 -17.76 -32.60
C VAL A 317 -14.66 -19.05 -32.03
N MET A 318 -14.60 -19.16 -30.72
CA MET A 318 -13.97 -20.29 -30.06
C MET A 318 -14.89 -20.97 -29.07
N ASP A 319 -14.89 -22.32 -29.08
CA ASP A 319 -15.28 -23.09 -27.91
C ASP A 319 -14.15 -23.12 -26.93
N TYR A 320 -14.43 -22.81 -25.68
CA TYR A 320 -13.38 -22.70 -24.69
C TYR A 320 -13.85 -23.14 -23.29
N ASP A 321 -12.88 -23.53 -22.46
CA ASP A 321 -13.00 -23.63 -21.01
C ASP A 321 -11.95 -22.73 -20.38
N LEU A 322 -12.37 -21.70 -19.68
CA LEU A 322 -11.51 -20.83 -18.86
C LEU A 322 -11.83 -21.08 -17.40
N VAL A 323 -10.87 -21.61 -16.67
CA VAL A 323 -10.95 -21.81 -15.22
C VAL A 323 -10.07 -20.78 -14.55
N LEU A 324 -10.63 -19.87 -13.78
CA LEU A 324 -9.91 -18.90 -12.97
C LEU A 324 -9.87 -19.39 -11.53
N ASP A 325 -8.71 -19.30 -10.88
CA ASP A 325 -8.58 -19.60 -9.45
C ASP A 325 -9.41 -18.63 -8.59
N LYS A 326 -9.69 -19.01 -7.33
CA LYS A 326 -10.53 -18.22 -6.43
C LYS A 326 -10.02 -16.81 -6.18
N THR A 327 -8.71 -16.61 -6.20
CA THR A 327 -8.10 -15.29 -5.99
C THR A 327 -8.27 -14.44 -7.25
N THR A 328 -7.93 -14.99 -8.41
CA THR A 328 -8.03 -14.31 -9.72
C THR A 328 -9.49 -13.97 -10.05
N SER A 329 -10.45 -14.88 -9.79
CA SER A 329 -11.87 -14.63 -10.04
C SER A 329 -12.48 -13.53 -9.17
N SER A 330 -11.80 -13.11 -8.10
CA SER A 330 -12.20 -11.97 -7.29
C SER A 330 -11.76 -10.62 -7.82
N PHE A 331 -10.83 -10.59 -8.80
CA PHE A 331 -10.31 -9.35 -9.40
C PHE A 331 -11.29 -8.82 -10.44
N GLN A 332 -11.70 -7.56 -10.33
CA GLN A 332 -12.67 -6.95 -11.23
C GLN A 332 -12.19 -6.89 -12.68
N ASN A 333 -10.87 -6.79 -12.89
CA ASN A 333 -10.26 -6.57 -14.19
C ASN A 333 -9.90 -7.84 -14.96
N ILE A 334 -10.05 -9.04 -14.37
CA ILE A 334 -9.73 -10.33 -15.01
C ILE A 334 -10.66 -11.47 -14.62
N ASN A 335 -11.81 -11.16 -14.03
CA ASN A 335 -12.73 -12.15 -13.44
C ASN A 335 -13.59 -12.92 -14.45
N ASP A 336 -13.58 -12.51 -15.71
CA ASP A 336 -14.35 -13.14 -16.77
C ASP A 336 -13.56 -13.30 -18.09
N ALA A 337 -14.15 -13.96 -19.05
CA ALA A 337 -13.52 -14.23 -20.36
C ALA A 337 -13.24 -12.94 -21.16
N ASN A 338 -14.06 -11.89 -21.01
CA ASN A 338 -13.87 -10.61 -21.66
C ASN A 338 -12.59 -9.94 -21.13
N ALA A 339 -12.52 -9.78 -19.80
CA ALA A 339 -11.39 -9.19 -19.15
C ALA A 339 -10.10 -9.98 -19.40
N PHE A 340 -10.17 -11.31 -19.36
CA PHE A 340 -9.06 -12.20 -19.68
C PHE A 340 -8.58 -12.01 -21.12
N ALA A 341 -9.49 -12.07 -22.11
CA ALA A 341 -9.12 -11.92 -23.51
C ALA A 341 -8.51 -10.55 -23.81
N THR A 342 -9.12 -9.49 -23.30
CA THR A 342 -8.66 -8.10 -23.51
C THR A 342 -7.25 -7.88 -22.95
N ASN A 343 -6.95 -8.45 -21.79
CA ASN A 343 -5.68 -8.20 -21.12
C ASN A 343 -4.55 -9.13 -21.56
N PHE A 344 -4.85 -10.38 -21.96
CA PHE A 344 -3.82 -11.41 -22.16
C PHE A 344 -3.75 -11.99 -23.56
N MET A 345 -4.77 -11.76 -24.45
CA MET A 345 -4.80 -12.35 -25.77
C MET A 345 -4.40 -11.35 -26.86
N GLU A 346 -3.65 -11.85 -27.84
CA GLU A 346 -3.31 -11.17 -29.10
C GLU A 346 -3.31 -12.21 -30.22
N VAL A 347 -3.45 -11.79 -31.47
CA VAL A 347 -3.29 -12.63 -32.64
C VAL A 347 -1.99 -12.31 -33.35
N GLU A 348 -1.20 -13.35 -33.60
CA GLU A 348 -0.04 -13.30 -34.47
C GLU A 348 -0.36 -14.05 -35.77
N TYR A 349 0.00 -13.48 -36.92
CA TYR A 349 -0.30 -14.07 -38.22
C TYR A 349 0.80 -13.77 -39.22
N ILE A 350 0.94 -14.67 -40.22
CA ILE A 350 1.91 -14.51 -41.29
C ILE A 350 1.16 -14.10 -42.57
N LEU A 351 1.45 -12.90 -43.03
CA LEU A 351 0.91 -12.36 -44.28
C LEU A 351 2.09 -11.92 -45.19
N ASP A 352 2.11 -12.37 -46.44
CA ASP A 352 3.21 -12.11 -47.41
C ASP A 352 4.60 -12.41 -46.84
N GLY A 353 4.73 -13.51 -46.10
CA GLY A 353 5.98 -13.93 -45.46
C GLY A 353 6.44 -13.06 -44.28
N LYS A 354 5.64 -12.11 -43.83
CA LYS A 354 5.93 -11.23 -42.68
C LYS A 354 5.04 -11.57 -41.50
N THR A 355 5.65 -11.74 -40.34
CA THR A 355 4.92 -11.89 -39.08
C THR A 355 4.38 -10.56 -38.63
N LYS A 356 3.07 -10.51 -38.38
CA LYS A 356 2.35 -9.35 -37.86
C LYS A 356 1.61 -9.72 -36.59
N LYS A 357 1.33 -8.74 -35.71
CA LYS A 357 0.49 -8.89 -34.50
C LYS A 357 -0.69 -7.94 -34.56
N ALA A 358 -1.83 -8.39 -34.06
CA ALA A 358 -3.03 -7.58 -33.91
C ALA A 358 -3.68 -7.81 -32.54
N ASN A 359 -4.19 -6.74 -31.98
CA ASN A 359 -5.00 -6.83 -30.77
C ASN A 359 -6.32 -7.53 -31.09
N VAL A 360 -6.87 -8.18 -30.07
CA VAL A 360 -8.23 -8.72 -30.12
C VAL A 360 -9.16 -7.85 -29.28
N LYS A 361 -10.42 -7.78 -29.72
CA LYS A 361 -11.49 -7.11 -29.01
C LYS A 361 -12.59 -8.13 -28.71
N TYR A 362 -13.07 -8.14 -27.49
CA TYR A 362 -14.21 -8.99 -27.12
C TYR A 362 -15.47 -8.54 -27.86
N ALA A 363 -16.15 -9.48 -28.53
CA ALA A 363 -17.29 -9.24 -29.39
C ALA A 363 -18.50 -10.11 -29.08
N ASN A 364 -18.55 -10.75 -27.92
CA ASN A 364 -19.74 -11.48 -27.50
C ASN A 364 -20.94 -10.55 -27.38
N PRO A 365 -22.13 -11.00 -27.75
CA PRO A 365 -23.36 -10.27 -27.49
C PRO A 365 -23.61 -10.15 -25.99
N SER A 366 -24.48 -9.22 -25.60
CA SER A 366 -24.88 -9.05 -24.19
C SER A 366 -25.62 -10.25 -23.61
N ARG A 367 -26.06 -11.18 -24.49
CA ARG A 367 -26.69 -12.43 -24.10
C ARG A 367 -25.65 -13.51 -23.87
N GLU A 368 -25.95 -14.38 -22.92
CA GLU A 368 -25.06 -15.47 -22.54
C GLU A 368 -24.95 -16.50 -23.66
N ILE A 369 -23.78 -16.72 -24.19
CA ILE A 369 -23.43 -17.76 -25.14
C ILE A 369 -22.17 -18.47 -24.66
N ASN A 370 -22.11 -19.80 -24.83
CA ASN A 370 -20.94 -20.63 -24.46
C ASN A 370 -19.85 -20.56 -25.52
N LYS A 371 -19.55 -19.36 -26.01
CA LYS A 371 -18.50 -19.10 -26.99
C LYS A 371 -17.71 -17.86 -26.57
N LEU A 372 -16.45 -17.85 -26.90
CA LEU A 372 -15.63 -16.65 -26.85
C LEU A 372 -15.50 -16.11 -28.27
N ILE A 373 -16.06 -14.95 -28.52
CA ILE A 373 -16.00 -14.28 -29.81
C ILE A 373 -15.05 -13.09 -29.68
N LEU A 374 -13.98 -13.14 -30.46
CA LEU A 374 -12.98 -12.07 -30.53
C LEU A 374 -13.04 -11.45 -31.92
N GLU A 375 -13.03 -10.13 -32.00
CA GLU A 375 -12.89 -9.37 -33.23
C GLU A 375 -11.43 -8.92 -33.39
N THR A 376 -10.88 -9.08 -34.60
CA THR A 376 -9.53 -8.65 -34.96
C THR A 376 -9.46 -8.18 -36.42
N THR A 377 -8.27 -7.88 -36.94
CA THR A 377 -8.10 -7.44 -38.33
C THR A 377 -8.55 -8.47 -39.37
N SER A 378 -9.17 -8.03 -40.46
CA SER A 378 -9.54 -8.91 -41.58
C SER A 378 -8.33 -9.49 -42.34
N GLU A 379 -7.14 -8.95 -42.18
CA GLU A 379 -5.91 -9.47 -42.78
C GLU A 379 -5.64 -10.94 -42.43
N ILE A 380 -6.16 -11.43 -41.30
CA ILE A 380 -5.99 -12.84 -40.90
C ILE A 380 -6.70 -13.80 -41.84
N ASN A 381 -7.72 -13.37 -42.60
CA ASN A 381 -8.41 -14.25 -43.57
C ASN A 381 -7.47 -14.68 -44.70
N GLU A 382 -6.49 -13.84 -45.07
CA GLU A 382 -5.51 -14.06 -46.14
C GLU A 382 -4.19 -14.64 -45.59
N ALA A 383 -4.06 -14.73 -44.27
CA ALA A 383 -2.85 -15.21 -43.63
C ALA A 383 -2.60 -16.69 -43.90
N SER A 384 -1.33 -17.06 -44.10
CA SER A 384 -0.87 -18.42 -44.27
C SER A 384 -0.84 -19.19 -42.95
N GLU A 385 -0.59 -18.52 -41.85
CA GLU A 385 -0.59 -19.06 -40.50
C GLU A 385 -1.18 -18.06 -39.55
N ILE A 386 -1.95 -18.57 -38.56
CA ILE A 386 -2.62 -17.76 -37.53
C ILE A 386 -2.39 -18.42 -36.18
N ASN A 387 -1.84 -17.66 -35.25
CA ASN A 387 -1.58 -18.09 -33.89
C ASN A 387 -2.33 -17.16 -32.91
N LEU A 388 -2.99 -17.73 -31.93
CA LEU A 388 -3.46 -17.00 -30.76
C LEU A 388 -2.35 -17.02 -29.72
N LEU A 389 -1.92 -15.84 -29.31
CA LEU A 389 -0.95 -15.65 -28.25
C LEU A 389 -1.69 -15.35 -26.96
N VAL A 390 -1.38 -16.09 -25.90
CA VAL A 390 -1.82 -15.80 -24.53
C VAL A 390 -0.58 -15.47 -23.72
N THR A 391 -0.41 -14.20 -23.35
CA THR A 391 0.80 -13.73 -22.67
C THR A 391 0.44 -13.30 -21.24
N ILE A 392 1.11 -13.93 -20.27
CA ILE A 392 1.02 -13.58 -18.85
C ILE A 392 2.44 -13.26 -18.38
N ARG A 393 2.76 -11.98 -18.31
CA ARG A 393 4.10 -11.48 -18.03
C ARG A 393 5.17 -12.08 -18.96
N ASN A 394 6.11 -12.81 -18.39
CA ASN A 394 7.22 -13.43 -19.12
C ASN A 394 6.88 -14.81 -19.72
N ARG A 395 5.63 -15.25 -19.64
CA ARG A 395 5.18 -16.52 -20.24
C ARG A 395 4.21 -16.26 -21.37
N GLU A 396 4.54 -16.76 -22.56
CA GLU A 396 3.72 -16.72 -23.75
C GLU A 396 3.33 -18.14 -24.14
N TYR A 397 2.05 -18.34 -24.37
CA TYR A 397 1.48 -19.57 -24.88
C TYR A 397 0.99 -19.29 -26.30
N THR A 398 1.55 -20.00 -27.26
CA THR A 398 1.21 -19.87 -28.68
C THR A 398 0.31 -21.03 -29.07
N ILE A 399 -0.92 -20.74 -29.47
CA ILE A 399 -1.94 -21.70 -29.88
C ILE A 399 -2.15 -21.55 -31.38
N LYS A 400 -1.77 -22.56 -32.15
CA LYS A 400 -1.95 -22.54 -33.60
C LYS A 400 -3.42 -22.70 -33.94
N LEU A 401 -4.01 -21.72 -34.66
CA LEU A 401 -5.42 -21.70 -35.07
C LEU A 401 -5.58 -22.20 -36.53
N LYS A 402 -4.58 -21.87 -37.39
CA LYS A 402 -4.52 -22.27 -38.81
C LYS A 402 -3.12 -22.61 -39.20
#